data_297826c57fd7ee2de11195d552b89d5e
#
_entry.id   297826c57fd7ee2de11195d552b89d5e
#
_cell.length_a   1.000
_cell.length_b   1.000
_cell.length_c   1.000
_cell.angle_alpha   90.00
_cell.angle_beta   90.00
_cell.angle_gamma   90.00
#
_symmetry.space_group_name_H-M   'P 1'
#
loop_
_entity.id
_entity.type
_entity.pdbx_description
1 polymer ?
#
loop_
_entity_poly.entity_id
_entity_poly.type
_entity_poly.pdbx_seq_one_letter_code
_entity_poly.pdbx_strand_id
1 'polypeptide(L)'
;MKTPKPFPYTLRRRSRLKNVTVRISLAGEILVSAPSTVPRSRIEEVLEKKRSWIERHLSRIRAQLDNNDPLKAIPFRGERYSVVCEKGGSRGSVRFDETGKTLRVRHPSGSPGDFRNTLRTWLKNKARGELALRLPEWSARIKIPYSDFS
;
A
#
# COMPACT_ATOMS: atom_id res chain seq x y z
N MET A 1 28.20 -26.76 0.10
CA MET A 1 26.80 -26.39 -0.19
C MET A 1 26.43 -25.23 0.70
N LYS A 2 26.13 -24.03 0.14
CA LYS A 2 25.70 -22.90 0.94
C LYS A 2 24.27 -23.17 1.44
N THR A 3 24.10 -23.32 2.74
CA THR A 3 22.77 -23.40 3.37
C THR A 3 21.99 -22.12 3.01
N PRO A 4 20.84 -22.23 2.37
CA PRO A 4 20.09 -21.05 1.99
C PRO A 4 19.68 -20.26 3.25
N LYS A 5 19.89 -18.95 3.21
CA LYS A 5 19.63 -18.06 4.33
C LYS A 5 18.16 -18.19 4.75
N PRO A 6 17.84 -18.45 6.03
CA PRO A 6 16.45 -18.57 6.47
C PRO A 6 15.69 -17.26 6.24
N PHE A 7 14.42 -17.34 5.88
CA PHE A 7 13.55 -16.17 5.77
C PHE A 7 13.38 -15.52 7.16
N PRO A 8 13.41 -14.19 7.25
CA PRO A 8 12.96 -13.51 8.46
C PRO A 8 11.45 -13.75 8.63
N TYR A 9 11.04 -14.24 9.79
CA TYR A 9 9.64 -14.50 10.08
C TYR A 9 9.27 -14.12 11.51
N THR A 10 8.02 -13.76 11.73
CA THR A 10 7.44 -13.55 13.06
C THR A 10 6.74 -14.83 13.50
N LEU A 11 7.16 -15.40 14.64
CA LEU A 11 6.58 -16.62 15.18
C LEU A 11 5.52 -16.31 16.26
N ARG A 12 4.32 -16.85 16.08
CA ARG A 12 3.26 -16.85 17.09
C ARG A 12 2.97 -18.27 17.54
N ARG A 13 3.19 -18.57 18.83
CA ARG A 13 2.84 -19.84 19.41
C ARG A 13 1.44 -19.83 19.99
N ARG A 14 0.68 -20.90 19.72
CA ARG A 14 -0.70 -21.06 20.21
C ARG A 14 -0.96 -22.51 20.58
N SER A 15 -1.38 -22.78 21.81
CA SER A 15 -1.63 -24.13 22.32
C SER A 15 -2.76 -24.88 21.60
N ARG A 16 -3.74 -24.16 21.06
CA ARG A 16 -4.90 -24.77 20.37
C ARG A 16 -4.66 -25.11 18.89
N LEU A 17 -3.48 -24.80 18.34
CA LEU A 17 -3.17 -25.16 16.95
C LEU A 17 -2.72 -26.61 16.87
N LYS A 18 -3.16 -27.30 15.82
CA LYS A 18 -2.71 -28.66 15.48
C LYS A 18 -1.58 -28.65 14.45
N ASN A 19 -1.49 -27.64 13.61
CA ASN A 19 -0.55 -27.57 12.49
C ASN A 19 0.23 -26.25 12.46
N VAL A 20 1.40 -26.26 11.83
CA VAL A 20 2.16 -25.05 11.50
C VAL A 20 1.52 -24.38 10.31
N THR A 21 1.17 -23.10 10.44
CA THR A 21 0.60 -22.30 9.37
C THR A 21 1.53 -21.16 9.02
N VAL A 22 1.78 -20.97 7.73
CA VAL A 22 2.56 -19.86 7.19
C VAL A 22 1.61 -18.90 6.43
N ARG A 23 1.66 -17.63 6.77
CA ARG A 23 0.91 -16.55 6.10
C ARG A 23 1.87 -15.45 5.68
N ILE A 24 1.56 -14.75 4.61
CA ILE A 24 2.30 -13.57 4.18
C ILE A 24 1.33 -12.39 4.25
N SER A 25 1.73 -11.33 4.96
CA SER A 25 0.95 -10.10 5.06
C SER A 25 0.99 -9.31 3.75
N LEU A 26 0.08 -8.34 3.57
CA LEU A 26 0.10 -7.43 2.42
C LEU A 26 1.37 -6.55 2.39
N ALA A 27 2.06 -6.41 3.51
CA ALA A 27 3.36 -5.73 3.60
C ALA A 27 4.55 -6.65 3.26
N GLY A 28 4.32 -7.94 2.95
CA GLY A 28 5.38 -8.90 2.65
C GLY A 28 6.02 -9.53 3.88
N GLU A 29 5.43 -9.40 5.07
CA GLU A 29 5.95 -10.03 6.28
C GLU A 29 5.51 -11.50 6.37
N ILE A 30 6.42 -12.39 6.71
CA ILE A 30 6.12 -13.82 6.91
C ILE A 30 5.70 -14.04 8.36
N LEU A 31 4.45 -14.46 8.55
CA LEU A 31 3.86 -14.77 9.84
C LEU A 31 3.69 -16.28 9.97
N VAL A 32 4.36 -16.88 10.95
CA VAL A 32 4.25 -18.30 11.25
C VAL A 32 3.46 -18.50 12.53
N SER A 33 2.43 -19.31 12.47
CA SER A 33 1.70 -19.76 13.67
C SER A 33 1.92 -21.26 13.88
N ALA A 34 2.36 -21.66 15.07
CA ALA A 34 2.69 -23.03 15.40
C ALA A 34 2.16 -23.45 16.78
N PRO A 35 1.88 -24.74 17.00
CA PRO A 35 1.66 -25.29 18.33
C PRO A 35 2.83 -25.01 19.26
N SER A 36 2.59 -24.91 20.57
CA SER A 36 3.64 -24.67 21.56
C SER A 36 4.69 -25.79 21.60
N THR A 37 4.28 -27.02 21.29
CA THR A 37 5.09 -28.24 21.32
C THR A 37 6.02 -28.42 20.11
N VAL A 38 5.79 -27.68 19.02
CA VAL A 38 6.58 -27.87 17.79
C VAL A 38 7.96 -27.21 17.92
N PRO A 39 9.07 -27.92 17.74
CA PRO A 39 10.40 -27.37 17.83
C PRO A 39 10.68 -26.42 16.65
N ARG A 40 11.63 -25.50 16.85
CA ARG A 40 11.98 -24.49 15.85
C ARG A 40 12.52 -25.10 14.56
N SER A 41 13.30 -26.17 14.67
CA SER A 41 13.83 -26.93 13.51
C SER A 41 12.71 -27.41 12.59
N ARG A 42 11.60 -27.90 13.17
CA ARG A 42 10.45 -28.34 12.37
C ARG A 42 9.73 -27.21 11.66
N ILE A 43 9.70 -26.00 12.27
CA ILE A 43 9.16 -24.80 11.62
C ILE A 43 10.05 -24.41 10.44
N GLU A 44 11.36 -24.44 10.60
CA GLU A 44 12.33 -24.12 9.54
C GLU A 44 12.25 -25.13 8.38
N GLU A 45 12.05 -26.42 8.65
CA GLU A 45 11.78 -27.41 7.60
C GLU A 45 10.51 -27.10 6.81
N VAL A 46 9.43 -26.66 7.48
CA VAL A 46 8.17 -26.28 6.81
C VAL A 46 8.37 -25.04 5.94
N LEU A 47 9.13 -24.07 6.42
CA LEU A 47 9.48 -22.88 5.63
C LEU A 47 10.30 -23.24 4.40
N GLU A 48 11.29 -24.16 4.56
CA GLU A 48 12.10 -24.63 3.45
C GLU A 48 11.27 -25.38 2.41
N LYS A 49 10.40 -26.30 2.82
CA LYS A 49 9.46 -26.99 1.92
C LYS A 49 8.54 -26.03 1.16
N LYS A 50 8.23 -24.89 1.76
CA LYS A 50 7.37 -23.83 1.16
C LYS A 50 8.18 -22.71 0.51
N ARG A 51 9.51 -22.81 0.40
CA ARG A 51 10.40 -21.78 -0.12
C ARG A 51 9.90 -21.18 -1.44
N SER A 52 9.71 -22.01 -2.46
CA SER A 52 9.29 -21.56 -3.78
C SER A 52 7.91 -20.88 -3.77
N TRP A 53 7.00 -21.33 -2.89
CA TRP A 53 5.72 -20.68 -2.71
C TRP A 53 5.86 -19.30 -2.04
N ILE A 54 6.69 -19.20 -0.99
CA ILE A 54 6.98 -17.95 -0.28
C ILE A 54 7.59 -16.93 -1.25
N GLU A 55 8.62 -17.32 -2.00
CA GLU A 55 9.32 -16.45 -2.95
C GLU A 55 8.39 -15.92 -4.03
N ARG A 56 7.54 -16.76 -4.62
CA ARG A 56 6.54 -16.34 -5.61
C ARG A 56 5.54 -15.36 -5.03
N HIS A 57 5.08 -15.56 -3.80
CA HIS A 57 4.14 -14.64 -3.14
C HIS A 57 4.80 -13.31 -2.81
N LEU A 58 6.00 -13.30 -2.27
CA LEU A 58 6.76 -12.09 -1.98
C LEU A 58 7.05 -11.28 -3.25
N SER A 59 7.43 -11.94 -4.34
CA SER A 59 7.65 -11.28 -5.63
C SER A 59 6.36 -10.65 -6.17
N ARG A 60 5.22 -11.34 -6.06
CA ARG A 60 3.91 -10.81 -6.46
C ARG A 60 3.51 -9.60 -5.62
N ILE A 61 3.68 -9.67 -4.29
CA ILE A 61 3.39 -8.56 -3.39
C ILE A 61 4.28 -7.36 -3.70
N ARG A 62 5.59 -7.57 -3.91
CA ARG A 62 6.52 -6.50 -4.30
C ARG A 62 6.11 -5.84 -5.61
N ALA A 63 5.78 -6.62 -6.63
CA ALA A 63 5.30 -6.10 -7.90
C ALA A 63 3.99 -5.30 -7.75
N GLN A 64 3.07 -5.75 -6.88
CA GLN A 64 1.83 -5.01 -6.58
C GLN A 64 2.11 -3.71 -5.82
N LEU A 65 3.02 -3.73 -4.84
CA LEU A 65 3.43 -2.52 -4.10
C LEU A 65 4.12 -1.52 -5.03
N ASP A 66 5.00 -1.99 -5.92
CA ASP A 66 5.68 -1.16 -6.92
C ASP A 66 4.69 -0.55 -7.93
N ASN A 67 3.71 -1.33 -8.38
CA ASN A 67 2.68 -0.85 -9.30
C ASN A 67 1.68 0.10 -8.63
N ASN A 68 1.48 -0.01 -7.32
CA ASN A 68 0.57 0.82 -6.53
C ASN A 68 1.29 1.89 -5.70
N ASP A 69 2.59 2.11 -5.90
CA ASP A 69 3.28 3.19 -5.23
C ASP A 69 2.72 4.54 -5.71
N PRO A 70 2.07 5.32 -4.82
CA PRO A 70 1.47 6.59 -5.19
C PRO A 70 2.50 7.64 -5.62
N LEU A 71 3.79 7.39 -5.38
CA LEU A 71 4.86 8.27 -5.87
C LEU A 71 5.37 7.88 -7.27
N LYS A 72 4.88 6.79 -7.85
CA LYS A 72 5.15 6.42 -9.25
C LYS A 72 3.98 6.79 -10.15
N ALA A 73 2.79 6.34 -9.77
CA ALA A 73 1.57 6.66 -10.50
C ALA A 73 0.32 6.48 -9.64
N ILE A 74 -0.72 7.25 -9.92
CA ILE A 74 -2.03 7.12 -9.26
C ILE A 74 -3.15 7.05 -10.28
N PRO A 75 -4.23 6.32 -10.00
CA PRO A 75 -5.48 6.46 -10.72
C PRO A 75 -6.17 7.77 -10.30
N PHE A 76 -6.58 8.57 -11.26
CA PHE A 76 -7.32 9.81 -11.02
C PHE A 76 -8.32 10.05 -12.16
N ARG A 77 -9.60 10.24 -11.83
CA ARG A 77 -10.70 10.41 -12.80
C ARG A 77 -10.79 9.31 -13.87
N GLY A 78 -10.54 8.06 -13.49
CA GLY A 78 -10.59 6.90 -14.40
C GLY A 78 -9.33 6.69 -15.26
N GLU A 79 -8.37 7.59 -15.18
CA GLU A 79 -7.10 7.50 -15.91
C GLU A 79 -5.90 7.33 -14.98
N ARG A 80 -4.78 6.88 -15.50
CA ARG A 80 -3.54 6.72 -14.76
C ARG A 80 -2.60 7.89 -15.02
N TYR A 81 -2.21 8.57 -13.95
CA TYR A 81 -1.29 9.72 -13.99
C TYR A 81 0.06 9.32 -13.40
N SER A 82 1.13 9.66 -14.11
CA SER A 82 2.50 9.53 -13.60
C SER A 82 2.75 10.57 -12.52
N VAL A 83 3.48 10.20 -11.47
CA VAL A 83 3.85 11.12 -10.38
C VAL A 83 5.34 11.43 -10.48
N VAL A 84 5.68 12.70 -10.57
CA VAL A 84 7.05 13.22 -10.58
C VAL A 84 7.28 13.99 -9.30
N CYS A 85 8.25 13.53 -8.47
CA CYS A 85 8.60 14.16 -7.20
C CYS A 85 9.83 15.04 -7.37
N GLU A 86 9.74 16.31 -6.97
CA GLU A 86 10.80 17.30 -7.08
C GLU A 86 11.07 17.96 -5.71
N LYS A 87 12.31 17.96 -5.26
CA LYS A 87 12.72 18.74 -4.09
C LYS A 87 12.74 20.23 -4.44
N GLY A 88 12.07 21.06 -3.65
CA GLY A 88 12.07 22.51 -3.82
C GLY A 88 10.77 23.17 -3.41
N GLY A 89 10.72 24.49 -3.58
CA GLY A 89 9.60 25.33 -3.13
C GLY A 89 9.66 25.68 -1.66
N SER A 90 8.83 26.62 -1.20
CA SER A 90 8.71 27.03 0.20
C SER A 90 7.72 26.15 0.99
N ARG A 91 6.83 25.46 0.30
CA ARG A 91 5.81 24.54 0.87
C ARG A 91 5.50 23.41 -0.08
N GLY A 92 4.82 22.39 0.42
CA GLY A 92 4.31 21.28 -0.42
C GLY A 92 3.28 21.79 -1.44
N SER A 93 3.44 21.40 -2.69
CA SER A 93 2.53 21.76 -3.78
C SER A 93 2.41 20.64 -4.80
N VAL A 94 1.27 20.60 -5.52
CA VAL A 94 1.05 19.68 -6.62
C VAL A 94 0.61 20.48 -7.84
N ARG A 95 1.32 20.32 -8.95
CA ARG A 95 0.92 20.82 -10.26
C ARG A 95 0.33 19.65 -11.06
N PHE A 96 -0.89 19.85 -11.51
CA PHE A 96 -1.63 18.87 -12.30
C PHE A 96 -1.53 19.24 -13.79
N ASP A 97 -1.04 18.32 -14.58
CA ASP A 97 -0.97 18.40 -16.04
C ASP A 97 -1.88 17.30 -16.62
N GLU A 98 -3.05 17.74 -17.11
CA GLU A 98 -4.07 16.84 -17.67
C GLU A 98 -3.63 16.29 -19.03
N THR A 99 -3.02 17.12 -19.86
CA THR A 99 -2.58 16.74 -21.21
C THR A 99 -1.42 15.73 -21.14
N GLY A 100 -0.42 16.00 -20.32
CA GLY A 100 0.73 15.13 -20.11
C GLY A 100 0.48 13.98 -19.13
N LYS A 101 -0.75 13.87 -18.57
CA LYS A 101 -1.11 12.87 -17.55
C LYS A 101 -0.09 12.76 -16.44
N THR A 102 0.36 13.93 -15.94
CA THR A 102 1.43 14.04 -14.96
C THR A 102 1.02 14.87 -13.75
N LEU A 103 1.37 14.37 -12.56
CA LEU A 103 1.28 15.09 -11.29
C LEU A 103 2.69 15.41 -10.80
N ARG A 104 3.09 16.66 -10.82
CA ARG A 104 4.36 17.11 -10.25
C ARG A 104 4.17 17.50 -8.81
N VAL A 105 4.74 16.71 -7.91
CA VAL A 105 4.70 16.93 -6.46
C VAL A 105 6.01 17.56 -6.03
N ARG A 106 5.94 18.76 -5.46
CA ARG A 106 7.11 19.49 -4.99
C ARG A 106 7.03 19.70 -3.48
N HIS A 107 8.13 19.46 -2.77
CA HIS A 107 8.24 19.70 -1.33
C HIS A 107 9.66 20.10 -0.93
N PRO A 108 9.85 21.05 0.03
CA PRO A 108 11.18 21.54 0.44
C PRO A 108 12.11 20.44 0.95
N SER A 109 11.59 19.49 1.73
CA SER A 109 12.40 18.41 2.33
C SER A 109 12.90 17.41 1.29
N GLY A 110 12.12 17.16 0.24
CA GLY A 110 12.40 16.10 -0.73
C GLY A 110 12.22 14.68 -0.19
N SER A 111 11.62 14.51 1.02
CA SER A 111 11.41 13.18 1.58
C SER A 111 10.21 12.46 0.97
N PRO A 112 10.26 11.13 0.77
CA PRO A 112 9.12 10.36 0.27
C PRO A 112 7.86 10.49 1.13
N GLY A 113 8.00 10.62 2.46
CA GLY A 113 6.89 10.81 3.39
C GLY A 113 6.15 12.12 3.14
N ASP A 114 6.89 13.20 2.95
CA ASP A 114 6.33 14.53 2.71
C ASP A 114 5.70 14.63 1.32
N PHE A 115 6.28 14.00 0.30
CA PHE A 115 5.64 13.89 -1.01
C PHE A 115 4.30 13.16 -0.92
N ARG A 116 4.22 12.03 -0.20
CA ARG A 116 2.96 11.29 0.02
C ARG A 116 1.92 12.13 0.74
N ASN A 117 2.32 12.87 1.76
CA ASN A 117 1.42 13.75 2.52
C ASN A 117 0.91 14.92 1.67
N THR A 118 1.79 15.53 0.89
CA THR A 118 1.44 16.60 -0.06
C THR A 118 0.43 16.10 -1.10
N LEU A 119 0.69 14.95 -1.69
CA LEU A 119 -0.20 14.33 -2.67
C LEU A 119 -1.55 13.95 -2.06
N ARG A 120 -1.55 13.36 -0.87
CA ARG A 120 -2.78 13.01 -0.13
C ARG A 120 -3.64 14.25 0.15
N THR A 121 -3.04 15.32 0.63
CA THR A 121 -3.73 16.58 0.92
C THR A 121 -4.35 17.16 -0.36
N TRP A 122 -3.61 17.17 -1.45
CA TRP A 122 -4.09 17.62 -2.73
C TRP A 122 -5.28 16.80 -3.23
N LEU A 123 -5.19 15.46 -3.17
CA LEU A 123 -6.27 14.54 -3.56
C LEU A 123 -7.52 14.75 -2.69
N LYS A 124 -7.34 14.90 -1.37
CA LYS A 124 -8.45 15.19 -0.45
C LYS A 124 -9.16 16.49 -0.83
N ASN A 125 -8.44 17.55 -1.14
CA ASN A 125 -9.01 18.83 -1.53
C ASN A 125 -9.72 18.74 -2.89
N LYS A 126 -9.17 18.02 -3.84
CA LYS A 126 -9.83 17.77 -5.15
C LYS A 126 -11.11 16.97 -4.98
N ALA A 127 -11.09 15.89 -4.20
CA ALA A 127 -12.27 15.09 -3.91
C ALA A 127 -13.36 15.93 -3.22
N ARG A 128 -12.98 16.75 -2.25
CA ARG A 128 -13.90 17.66 -1.55
C ARG A 128 -14.60 18.65 -2.50
N GLY A 129 -13.83 19.27 -3.40
CA GLY A 129 -14.39 20.17 -4.41
C GLY A 129 -15.34 19.47 -5.38
N GLU A 130 -14.98 18.28 -5.85
CA GLU A 130 -15.84 17.49 -6.75
C GLU A 130 -17.13 17.02 -6.05
N LEU A 131 -17.02 16.57 -4.80
CA LEU A 131 -18.17 16.13 -4.02
C LEU A 131 -19.10 17.28 -3.68
N ALA A 132 -18.55 18.45 -3.33
CA ALA A 132 -19.36 19.63 -3.05
C ALA A 132 -20.26 20.05 -4.23
N LEU A 133 -19.77 19.85 -5.46
CA LEU A 133 -20.55 20.13 -6.66
C LEU A 133 -21.59 19.04 -6.98
N ARG A 134 -21.24 17.78 -6.78
CA ARG A 134 -22.05 16.63 -7.22
C ARG A 134 -23.07 16.15 -6.19
N LEU A 135 -22.77 16.26 -4.89
CA LEU A 135 -23.66 15.76 -3.84
C LEU A 135 -25.05 16.41 -3.82
N PRO A 136 -25.20 17.73 -3.98
CA PRO A 136 -26.53 18.36 -4.08
C PRO A 136 -27.36 17.83 -5.24
N GLU A 137 -26.74 17.68 -6.40
CA GLU A 137 -27.36 17.15 -7.60
C GLU A 137 -27.84 15.70 -7.42
N TRP A 138 -26.95 14.83 -6.90
CA TRP A 138 -27.28 13.43 -6.61
C TRP A 138 -28.34 13.31 -5.51
N SER A 139 -28.22 14.09 -4.42
CA SER A 139 -29.19 14.12 -3.33
C SER A 139 -30.60 14.47 -3.85
N ALA A 140 -30.70 15.46 -4.71
CA ALA A 140 -31.98 15.84 -5.33
C ALA A 140 -32.54 14.71 -6.22
N ARG A 141 -31.66 14.06 -7.00
CA ARG A 141 -32.05 12.98 -7.93
C ARG A 141 -32.55 11.73 -7.23
N ILE A 142 -31.87 11.28 -6.15
CA ILE A 142 -32.23 10.06 -5.40
C ILE A 142 -33.17 10.36 -4.23
N LYS A 143 -33.50 11.63 -3.96
CA LYS A 143 -34.36 12.10 -2.85
C LYS A 143 -33.86 11.66 -1.45
N ILE A 144 -32.57 11.55 -1.27
CA ILE A 144 -31.93 11.24 0.03
C ILE A 144 -31.13 12.47 0.46
N PRO A 145 -31.49 13.13 1.56
CA PRO A 145 -30.72 14.24 2.08
C PRO A 145 -29.37 13.77 2.60
N TYR A 146 -28.32 14.58 2.45
CA TYR A 146 -27.04 14.39 3.12
C TYR A 146 -26.78 15.56 4.08
N SER A 147 -26.15 15.30 5.22
CA SER A 147 -25.95 16.34 6.24
C SER A 147 -24.66 17.11 6.00
N ASP A 148 -23.54 16.43 5.91
CA ASP A 148 -22.23 17.03 5.63
C ASP A 148 -21.24 15.91 5.27
N PHE A 149 -20.12 16.28 4.64
CA PHE A 149 -19.01 15.36 4.39
C PHE A 149 -17.67 16.03 4.75
N SER A 150 -16.83 15.37 5.51
CA SER A 150 -15.52 15.86 6.00
C SER A 150 -14.34 15.04 5.45
#